data_cb4a83de2f4991007c51e021b4edf5c3
#
_entry.id   cb4a83de2f4991007c51e021b4edf5c3
#
_cell.length_a   1.000
_cell.length_b   1.000
_cell.length_c   1.000
_cell.angle_alpha   90.00
_cell.angle_beta   90.00
_cell.angle_gamma   90.00
#
_symmetry.space_group_name_H-M   'P 1'
#
loop_
_entity.id
_entity.type
_entity.pdbx_description
1 polymer ?
#
loop_
_entity_poly.entity_id
_entity_poly.type
_entity_poly.pdbx_seq_one_letter_code
_entity_poly.pdbx_strand_id
1 'polypeptide(L)'
;MENDSHSDEEIKQIFSLKKIAVVGMSRHTTKAAHFVPKYLTEQGFDITPVNPNTDEILGEKSYSSLSSIDHPIDIVDIFRPSEHVLPVVQDAIKLKPKVIWLQQGIHNAEAEELARSNGIMVIFNRCMLAEHQRLF
;
A
#
# COMPACT_ATOMS: atom_id res chain seq x y z
N MET A 1 -7.92 -14.93 10.05
CA MET A 1 -7.12 -13.73 10.39
C MET A 1 -8.05 -12.53 10.54
N GLU A 2 -7.88 -11.78 11.61
CA GLU A 2 -8.66 -10.57 11.86
C GLU A 2 -8.20 -9.43 10.95
N ASN A 3 -8.91 -8.32 11.00
CA ASN A 3 -8.52 -7.09 10.34
C ASN A 3 -8.42 -5.96 11.39
N ASP A 4 -8.24 -4.74 10.93
CA ASP A 4 -7.97 -3.57 11.76
C ASP A 4 -9.17 -2.99 12.51
N SER A 5 -10.39 -3.46 12.25
CA SER A 5 -11.63 -2.99 12.85
C SER A 5 -12.04 -1.55 12.47
N HIS A 6 -11.43 -0.94 11.46
CA HIS A 6 -11.86 0.36 10.97
C HIS A 6 -13.25 0.28 10.32
N SER A 7 -14.04 1.35 10.49
CA SER A 7 -15.38 1.43 9.92
C SER A 7 -15.34 1.66 8.41
N ASP A 8 -16.45 1.37 7.73
CA ASP A 8 -16.59 1.64 6.30
C ASP A 8 -16.40 3.13 5.99
N GLU A 9 -16.88 4.01 6.86
CA GLU A 9 -16.72 5.46 6.68
C GLU A 9 -15.24 5.88 6.72
N GLU A 10 -14.47 5.31 7.66
CA GLU A 10 -13.03 5.57 7.75
C GLU A 10 -12.31 5.09 6.49
N ILE A 11 -12.66 3.90 5.99
CA ILE A 11 -12.04 3.35 4.78
C ILE A 11 -12.42 4.17 3.55
N LYS A 12 -13.66 4.63 3.44
CA LYS A 12 -14.06 5.54 2.36
C LYS A 12 -13.24 6.83 2.37
N GLN A 13 -12.99 7.39 3.55
CA GLN A 13 -12.15 8.58 3.69
C GLN A 13 -10.72 8.33 3.21
N ILE A 14 -10.17 7.14 3.48
CA ILE A 14 -8.84 6.76 3.00
C ILE A 14 -8.81 6.83 1.46
N PHE A 15 -9.85 6.38 0.80
CA PHE A 15 -9.92 6.40 -0.67
C PHE A 15 -10.07 7.81 -1.26
N SER A 16 -10.21 8.84 -0.45
CA SER A 16 -10.09 10.23 -0.92
C SER A 16 -8.62 10.63 -1.16
N LEU A 17 -7.68 9.89 -0.58
CA LEU A 17 -6.25 10.07 -0.78
C LEU A 17 -5.84 9.36 -2.07
N LYS A 18 -5.11 10.06 -2.96
CA LYS A 18 -4.89 9.55 -4.32
C LYS A 18 -3.47 9.08 -4.61
N LYS A 19 -2.48 9.45 -3.80
CA LYS A 19 -1.07 9.15 -4.05
C LYS A 19 -0.65 7.91 -3.29
N ILE A 20 -0.49 6.80 -4.00
CA ILE A 20 -0.23 5.48 -3.41
C ILE A 20 1.11 4.93 -3.91
N ALA A 21 2.03 4.62 -3.00
CA ALA A 21 3.21 3.83 -3.31
C ALA A 21 2.89 2.36 -3.07
N VAL A 22 3.17 1.51 -4.05
CA VAL A 22 2.87 0.07 -3.95
C VAL A 22 4.17 -0.71 -3.86
N VAL A 23 4.46 -1.20 -2.66
CA VAL A 23 5.68 -1.98 -2.39
C VAL A 23 5.45 -3.44 -2.77
N GLY A 24 6.35 -3.98 -3.59
CA GLY A 24 6.22 -5.34 -4.09
C GLY A 24 5.30 -5.45 -5.31
N MET A 25 5.01 -4.33 -5.96
CA MET A 25 4.22 -4.32 -7.19
C MET A 25 4.87 -5.22 -8.25
N SER A 26 4.07 -5.98 -8.98
CA SER A 26 4.52 -7.00 -9.92
C SER A 26 4.19 -6.65 -11.37
N ARG A 27 5.06 -7.07 -12.30
CA ARG A 27 4.77 -7.02 -13.74
C ARG A 27 3.91 -8.20 -14.21
N HIS A 28 3.76 -9.23 -13.38
CA HIS A 28 2.99 -10.43 -13.74
C HIS A 28 1.49 -10.16 -13.60
N THR A 29 0.78 -10.13 -14.72
CA THR A 29 -0.63 -9.72 -14.80
C THR A 29 -1.59 -10.57 -13.99
N THR A 30 -1.23 -11.81 -13.67
CA THR A 30 -2.07 -12.73 -12.90
C THR A 30 -1.95 -12.56 -11.38
N LYS A 31 -0.95 -11.78 -10.92
CA LYS A 31 -0.74 -11.57 -9.48
C LYS A 31 -1.55 -10.37 -8.98
N ALA A 32 -2.04 -10.50 -7.74
CA ALA A 32 -2.75 -9.39 -7.07
C ALA A 32 -1.90 -8.13 -7.01
N ALA A 33 -0.58 -8.28 -6.80
CA ALA A 33 0.36 -7.17 -6.79
C ALA A 33 0.48 -6.44 -8.14
N HIS A 34 -0.16 -6.95 -9.18
CA HIS A 34 -0.29 -6.28 -10.47
C HIS A 34 -1.73 -5.80 -10.69
N PHE A 35 -2.72 -6.72 -10.60
CA PHE A 35 -4.09 -6.34 -11.00
C PHE A 35 -4.79 -5.42 -10.00
N VAL A 36 -4.42 -5.45 -8.71
CA VAL A 36 -4.98 -4.52 -7.74
C VAL A 36 -4.54 -3.08 -8.02
N PRO A 37 -3.22 -2.79 -8.13
CA PRO A 37 -2.80 -1.42 -8.51
C PRO A 37 -3.27 -1.00 -9.90
N LYS A 38 -3.36 -1.93 -10.86
CA LYS A 38 -3.92 -1.63 -12.17
C LYS A 38 -5.36 -1.13 -12.06
N TYR A 39 -6.19 -1.83 -11.30
CA TYR A 39 -7.57 -1.41 -11.03
C TYR A 39 -7.61 -0.01 -10.42
N LEU A 40 -6.75 0.26 -9.42
CA LEU A 40 -6.70 1.56 -8.76
C LEU A 40 -6.31 2.68 -9.74
N THR A 41 -5.35 2.41 -10.63
CA THR A 41 -4.98 3.36 -11.68
C THR A 41 -6.20 3.71 -12.55
N GLU A 42 -6.98 2.70 -12.92
CA GLU A 42 -8.19 2.88 -13.73
C GLU A 42 -9.27 3.68 -12.97
N GLN A 43 -9.23 3.68 -11.65
CA GLN A 43 -10.14 4.45 -10.80
C GLN A 43 -9.63 5.86 -10.48
N GLY A 44 -8.52 6.28 -11.08
CA GLY A 44 -7.99 7.63 -10.91
C GLY A 44 -6.97 7.83 -9.80
N PHE A 45 -6.46 6.75 -9.20
CA PHE A 45 -5.40 6.84 -8.21
C PHE A 45 -4.04 7.01 -8.90
N ASP A 46 -3.15 7.75 -8.25
CA ASP A 46 -1.78 7.99 -8.71
C ASP A 46 -0.88 6.93 -8.07
N ILE A 47 -0.52 5.92 -8.86
CA ILE A 47 0.23 4.75 -8.39
C ILE A 47 1.73 4.93 -8.66
N THR A 48 2.54 4.80 -7.62
CA THR A 48 4.00 4.79 -7.70
C THR A 48 4.50 3.39 -7.39
N PRO A 49 5.00 2.64 -8.40
CA PRO A 49 5.52 1.29 -8.16
C PRO A 49 6.83 1.31 -7.37
N VAL A 50 7.00 0.34 -6.46
CA VAL A 50 8.26 0.10 -5.78
C VAL A 50 8.63 -1.36 -5.97
N ASN A 51 9.65 -1.61 -6.80
CA ASN A 51 10.15 -2.94 -7.10
C ASN A 51 11.61 -2.80 -7.57
N PRO A 52 12.60 -3.37 -6.85
CA PRO A 52 14.01 -3.23 -7.22
C PRO A 52 14.42 -4.00 -8.47
N ASN A 53 13.55 -4.87 -8.99
CA ASN A 53 13.86 -5.77 -10.10
C ASN A 53 13.35 -5.28 -11.46
N THR A 54 12.74 -4.10 -11.52
CA THR A 54 12.24 -3.54 -12.77
C THR A 54 12.27 -2.01 -12.73
N ASP A 55 12.43 -1.39 -13.90
CA ASP A 55 12.48 0.07 -14.04
C ASP A 55 11.11 0.69 -14.28
N GLU A 56 10.14 -0.12 -14.72
CA GLU A 56 8.83 0.38 -15.10
C GLU A 56 7.76 -0.69 -14.92
N ILE A 57 6.59 -0.29 -14.43
CA ILE A 57 5.39 -1.13 -14.33
C ILE A 57 4.18 -0.28 -14.70
N LEU A 58 3.33 -0.78 -15.59
CA LEU A 58 2.12 -0.10 -16.07
C LEU A 58 2.39 1.31 -16.60
N GLY A 59 3.54 1.48 -17.27
CA GLY A 59 3.92 2.77 -17.83
C GLY A 59 4.47 3.77 -16.83
N GLU A 60 4.55 3.40 -15.54
CA GLU A 60 5.06 4.26 -14.48
C GLU A 60 6.47 3.85 -14.07
N LYS A 61 7.31 4.85 -13.76
CA LYS A 61 8.66 4.59 -13.25
C LYS A 61 8.57 3.79 -11.96
N SER A 62 9.31 2.69 -11.88
CA SER A 62 9.44 1.90 -10.66
C SER A 62 10.67 2.34 -9.87
N TYR A 63 10.49 2.56 -8.58
CA TYR A 63 11.56 2.92 -7.66
C TYR A 63 12.11 1.67 -6.99
N SER A 64 13.43 1.62 -6.74
CA SER A 64 14.06 0.46 -6.13
C SER A 64 13.70 0.33 -4.64
N SER A 65 13.36 1.44 -3.98
CA SER A 65 12.96 1.47 -2.57
C SER A 65 12.07 2.67 -2.31
N LEU A 66 11.38 2.66 -1.17
CA LEU A 66 10.57 3.81 -0.74
C LEU A 66 11.42 5.06 -0.55
N SER A 67 12.66 4.90 -0.06
CA SER A 67 13.57 6.04 0.17
C SER A 67 14.01 6.74 -1.11
N SER A 68 13.87 6.09 -2.27
CA SER A 68 14.19 6.70 -3.57
C SER A 68 13.09 7.61 -4.10
N ILE A 69 11.88 7.55 -3.54
CA ILE A 69 10.74 8.35 -4.01
C ILE A 69 10.97 9.82 -3.62
N ASP A 70 10.82 10.70 -4.60
CA ASP A 70 11.13 12.14 -4.47
C ASP A 70 9.89 13.03 -4.53
N HIS A 71 8.71 12.47 -4.30
CA HIS A 71 7.44 13.21 -4.28
C HIS A 71 6.55 12.72 -3.13
N PRO A 72 5.50 13.48 -2.76
CA PRO A 72 4.63 13.08 -1.64
C PRO A 72 3.87 11.78 -1.92
N ILE A 73 3.70 10.98 -0.85
CA ILE A 73 2.92 9.75 -0.85
C ILE A 73 1.93 9.83 0.32
N ASP A 74 0.66 9.54 0.04
CA ASP A 74 -0.39 9.53 1.06
C ASP A 74 -0.58 8.15 1.69
N ILE A 75 -0.50 7.10 0.86
CA ILE A 75 -0.72 5.72 1.26
C ILE A 75 0.45 4.87 0.80
N VAL A 76 0.99 4.06 1.71
CA VAL A 76 1.94 3.01 1.34
C VAL A 76 1.19 1.68 1.40
N ASP A 77 1.02 1.06 0.24
CA ASP A 77 0.32 -0.21 0.06
C ASP A 77 1.35 -1.32 -0.09
N ILE A 78 1.27 -2.35 0.77
CA ILE A 78 2.33 -3.35 0.90
C ILE A 78 1.86 -4.74 0.45
N PHE A 79 2.57 -5.28 -0.55
CA PHE A 79 2.45 -6.65 -1.06
C PHE A 79 3.73 -7.42 -0.72
N ARG A 80 4.03 -7.61 0.56
CA ARG A 80 5.19 -8.37 1.02
C ARG A 80 4.73 -9.40 2.05
N PRO A 81 5.38 -10.56 2.15
CA PRO A 81 5.04 -11.54 3.20
C PRO A 81 5.07 -10.89 4.59
N SER A 82 4.19 -11.35 5.47
CA SER A 82 4.04 -10.76 6.81
C SER A 82 5.35 -10.63 7.57
N GLU A 83 6.22 -11.63 7.48
CA GLU A 83 7.52 -11.66 8.15
C GLU A 83 8.53 -10.64 7.59
N HIS A 84 8.24 -10.05 6.43
CA HIS A 84 9.11 -9.05 5.79
C HIS A 84 8.55 -7.61 5.86
N VAL A 85 7.44 -7.42 6.57
CA VAL A 85 6.74 -6.12 6.60
C VAL A 85 7.47 -5.09 7.46
N LEU A 86 8.09 -5.50 8.57
CA LEU A 86 8.70 -4.54 9.51
C LEU A 86 9.74 -3.62 8.86
N PRO A 87 10.72 -4.13 8.09
CA PRO A 87 11.68 -3.23 7.42
C PRO A 87 11.03 -2.27 6.44
N VAL A 88 9.97 -2.70 5.77
CA VAL A 88 9.21 -1.85 4.83
C VAL A 88 8.53 -0.71 5.58
N VAL A 89 7.91 -1.01 6.72
CA VAL A 89 7.26 0.02 7.55
C VAL A 89 8.29 1.01 8.11
N GLN A 90 9.46 0.53 8.52
CA GLN A 90 10.55 1.40 8.97
C GLN A 90 10.94 2.42 7.89
N ASP A 91 11.02 1.99 6.63
CA ASP A 91 11.29 2.90 5.52
C ASP A 91 10.09 3.81 5.21
N ALA A 92 8.89 3.25 5.26
CA ALA A 92 7.66 4.00 4.95
C ALA A 92 7.44 5.18 5.90
N ILE A 93 7.77 5.03 7.17
CA ILE A 93 7.62 6.08 8.19
C ILE A 93 8.38 7.35 7.79
N LYS A 94 9.52 7.21 7.13
CA LYS A 94 10.34 8.35 6.69
C LYS A 94 9.66 9.21 5.65
N LEU A 95 8.73 8.65 4.88
CA LEU A 95 7.92 9.38 3.89
C LEU A 95 6.73 10.10 4.53
N LYS A 96 6.44 9.82 5.80
CA LYS A 96 5.33 10.40 6.55
C LYS A 96 3.97 10.25 5.83
N PRO A 97 3.62 9.03 5.38
CA PRO A 97 2.31 8.81 4.77
C PRO A 97 1.21 8.96 5.82
N LYS A 98 -0.01 9.15 5.37
CA LYS A 98 -1.18 9.18 6.27
C LYS A 98 -1.65 7.78 6.63
N VAL A 99 -1.44 6.83 5.72
CA VAL A 99 -1.92 5.44 5.86
C VAL A 99 -0.86 4.47 5.40
N ILE A 100 -0.72 3.36 6.12
CA ILE A 100 -0.03 2.16 5.67
C ILE A 100 -1.08 1.08 5.54
N TRP A 101 -1.15 0.47 4.36
CA TRP A 101 -2.14 -0.55 4.02
C TRP A 101 -1.46 -1.88 3.75
N LEU A 102 -1.76 -2.88 4.58
CA LEU A 102 -1.27 -4.25 4.39
C LEU A 102 -2.37 -5.05 3.68
N GLN A 103 -2.05 -5.60 2.54
CA GLN A 103 -3.00 -6.31 1.69
C GLN A 103 -3.53 -7.59 2.33
N GLN A 104 -4.56 -8.18 1.72
CA GLN A 104 -5.20 -9.39 2.22
C GLN A 104 -4.17 -10.49 2.51
N GLY A 105 -4.27 -11.09 3.70
CA GLY A 105 -3.35 -12.13 4.16
C GLY A 105 -2.08 -11.61 4.81
N ILE A 106 -1.89 -10.29 4.88
CA ILE A 106 -0.68 -9.67 5.44
C ILE A 106 -1.01 -8.99 6.77
N HIS A 107 -0.25 -9.36 7.79
CA HIS A 107 -0.41 -8.84 9.14
C HIS A 107 0.92 -8.97 9.90
N ASN A 108 1.34 -7.90 10.59
CA ASN A 108 2.54 -7.92 11.43
C ASN A 108 2.32 -6.93 12.58
N ALA A 109 2.01 -7.45 13.76
CA ALA A 109 1.64 -6.64 14.92
C ALA A 109 2.71 -5.63 15.31
N GLU A 110 3.98 -6.02 15.28
CA GLU A 110 5.10 -5.13 15.62
C GLU A 110 5.21 -3.96 14.65
N ALA A 111 5.13 -4.26 13.35
CA ALA A 111 5.19 -3.22 12.32
C ALA A 111 4.00 -2.27 12.40
N GLU A 112 2.82 -2.80 12.63
CA GLU A 112 1.58 -2.02 12.75
C GLU A 112 1.65 -1.08 13.94
N GLU A 113 2.13 -1.57 15.09
CA GLU A 113 2.27 -0.74 16.29
C GLU A 113 3.31 0.36 16.07
N LEU A 114 4.40 0.05 15.39
CA LEU A 114 5.42 1.04 15.05
C LEU A 114 4.82 2.18 14.19
N ALA A 115 4.01 1.82 13.20
CA ALA A 115 3.35 2.82 12.36
C ALA A 115 2.39 3.69 13.18
N ARG A 116 1.56 3.07 14.01
CA ARG A 116 0.60 3.80 14.86
C ARG A 116 1.31 4.74 15.83
N SER A 117 2.43 4.32 16.39
CA SER A 117 3.20 5.17 17.32
C SER A 117 3.81 6.39 16.62
N ASN A 118 3.86 6.40 15.29
CA ASN A 118 4.28 7.53 14.47
C ASN A 118 3.10 8.32 13.89
N GLY A 119 1.90 8.10 14.41
CA GLY A 119 0.70 8.82 13.99
C GLY A 119 0.12 8.39 12.66
N ILE A 120 0.49 7.20 12.17
CA ILE A 120 0.05 6.68 10.87
C ILE A 120 -1.10 5.71 11.10
N MET A 121 -2.19 5.87 10.32
CA MET A 121 -3.31 4.92 10.34
C MET A 121 -2.89 3.63 9.65
N VAL A 122 -3.26 2.49 10.21
CA VAL A 122 -2.93 1.17 9.65
C VAL A 122 -4.18 0.40 9.30
N ILE A 123 -4.21 -0.08 8.05
CA ILE A 123 -5.18 -1.06 7.58
C ILE A 123 -4.40 -2.36 7.37
N PHE A 124 -4.94 -3.49 7.77
CA PHE A 124 -4.25 -4.76 7.51
C PHE A 124 -5.24 -5.86 7.14
N ASN A 125 -4.75 -6.84 6.41
CA ASN A 125 -5.52 -7.99 5.93
C ASN A 125 -6.76 -7.57 5.14
N ARG A 126 -6.62 -6.58 4.27
CA ARG A 126 -7.70 -6.14 3.37
C ARG A 126 -7.16 -5.93 1.96
N CYS A 127 -7.94 -6.31 0.96
CA CYS A 127 -7.62 -6.05 -0.45
C CYS A 127 -8.18 -4.70 -0.86
N MET A 128 -7.35 -3.78 -1.31
CA MET A 128 -7.79 -2.44 -1.71
C MET A 128 -8.82 -2.50 -2.86
N LEU A 129 -8.63 -3.40 -3.81
CA LEU A 129 -9.59 -3.56 -4.91
C LEU A 129 -10.95 -4.01 -4.37
N ALA A 130 -10.97 -5.04 -3.52
CA ALA A 130 -12.21 -5.56 -2.96
C ALA A 130 -12.93 -4.51 -2.11
N GLU A 131 -12.18 -3.77 -1.28
CA GLU A 131 -12.76 -2.73 -0.44
C GLU A 131 -13.31 -1.57 -1.28
N HIS A 132 -12.59 -1.16 -2.32
CA HIS A 132 -13.05 -0.10 -3.20
C HIS A 132 -14.33 -0.50 -3.93
N GLN A 133 -14.37 -1.72 -4.50
CA GLN A 133 -15.57 -2.22 -5.18
C GLN A 133 -16.76 -2.34 -4.23
N ARG A 134 -16.51 -2.75 -2.99
CA ARG A 134 -17.58 -2.91 -1.98
C ARG A 134 -18.18 -1.57 -1.56
N LEU A 135 -17.36 -0.52 -1.48
CA LEU A 135 -17.76 0.79 -0.92
C LEU A 135 -18.17 1.80 -1.99
N PHE A 136 -17.82 1.57 -3.23
CA PHE A 136 -18.10 2.44 -4.37
C PHE A 136 -18.65 1.65 -5.55
#